data_efbcc65bf19ea6db7b755358bb757401
#
_entry.id   efbcc65bf19ea6db7b755358bb757401
#
_cell.length_a   1.000
_cell.length_b   1.000
_cell.length_c   1.000
_cell.angle_alpha   90.00
_cell.angle_beta   90.00
_cell.angle_gamma   90.00
#
_symmetry.space_group_name_H-M   'P 1'
#
loop_
_entity.id
_entity.type
_entity.pdbx_description
1 polymer ?
#
loop_
_entity_poly.entity_id
_entity_poly.type
_entity_poly.pdbx_seq_one_letter_code
_entity_poly.pdbx_strand_id
1 'polypeptide(L)'
;MPPKVTVDKASERAKQNLGTLIMRCRGTLSQSQLAKRVGLPRSNMKYIEDGVNAPTAEVYDKLIKELKPDLQTRQRMDRLYMAIRKVPPPDICRTITQNKDLVDAMRKLEGCNLTPSQIESVAALFASFQENREGEPIK
;
A
#
# COMPACT_ATOMS: atom_id res chain seq x y z
N MET A 1 5.91 5.76 -37.05
CA MET A 1 6.43 6.35 -35.81
C MET A 1 6.27 5.36 -34.68
N PRO A 2 7.36 4.99 -34.02
CA PRO A 2 7.20 4.18 -32.83
C PRO A 2 6.33 4.95 -31.83
N PRO A 3 5.39 4.27 -31.15
CA PRO A 3 4.62 4.93 -30.12
C PRO A 3 5.57 5.53 -29.10
N LYS A 4 5.45 6.82 -28.87
CA LYS A 4 6.15 7.44 -27.78
C LYS A 4 5.71 6.73 -26.50
N VAL A 5 6.66 6.13 -25.83
CA VAL A 5 6.42 5.67 -24.46
C VAL A 5 6.07 6.92 -23.68
N THR A 6 4.79 7.15 -23.50
CA THR A 6 4.34 8.21 -22.59
C THR A 6 4.70 7.77 -21.19
N VAL A 7 5.81 8.34 -20.70
CA VAL A 7 6.16 8.21 -19.31
C VAL A 7 5.02 8.85 -18.52
N ASP A 8 4.33 8.07 -17.73
CA ASP A 8 3.26 8.56 -16.85
C ASP A 8 3.91 9.42 -15.76
N LYS A 9 3.87 10.74 -15.94
CA LYS A 9 4.47 11.69 -15.01
C LYS A 9 3.89 11.56 -13.60
N ALA A 10 2.60 11.23 -13.50
CA ALA A 10 1.94 11.03 -12.21
C ALA A 10 2.52 9.79 -11.51
N SER A 11 2.75 8.71 -12.24
CA SER A 11 3.36 7.49 -11.71
C SER A 11 4.81 7.73 -11.27
N GLU A 12 5.59 8.47 -12.05
CA GLU A 12 6.96 8.82 -11.68
C GLU A 12 7.02 9.68 -10.43
N ARG A 13 6.13 10.67 -10.32
CA ARG A 13 6.04 11.50 -9.12
C ARG A 13 5.65 10.66 -7.91
N ALA A 14 4.72 9.72 -8.08
CA ALA A 14 4.32 8.80 -7.03
C ALA A 14 5.49 7.94 -6.55
N LYS A 15 6.32 7.44 -7.48
CA LYS A 15 7.53 6.67 -7.13
C LYS A 15 8.50 7.51 -6.30
N GLN A 16 8.74 8.76 -6.69
CA GLN A 16 9.63 9.66 -5.98
C GLN A 16 9.09 9.97 -4.57
N ASN A 17 7.81 10.25 -4.47
CA ASN A 17 7.16 10.55 -3.19
C ASN A 17 7.17 9.33 -2.26
N LEU A 18 6.91 8.15 -2.80
CA LEU A 18 6.97 6.92 -2.02
C LEU A 18 8.39 6.65 -1.52
N GLY A 19 9.39 6.81 -2.40
CA GLY A 19 10.80 6.66 -2.03
C GLY A 19 11.21 7.61 -0.91
N THR A 20 10.76 8.86 -0.97
CA THR A 20 11.02 9.87 0.06
C THR A 20 10.40 9.46 1.40
N LEU A 21 9.16 8.97 1.39
CA LEU A 21 8.51 8.50 2.62
C LEU A 21 9.23 7.29 3.23
N ILE A 22 9.68 6.36 2.40
CA ILE A 22 10.45 5.20 2.85
C ILE A 22 11.74 5.67 3.53
N MET A 23 12.46 6.60 2.89
CA MET A 23 13.69 7.16 3.44
C MET A 23 13.45 7.83 4.79
N ARG A 24 12.38 8.60 4.92
CA ARG A 24 12.01 9.26 6.19
C ARG A 24 11.65 8.25 7.26
N CYS A 25 10.88 7.23 6.91
CA CYS A 25 10.44 6.21 7.86
C CYS A 25 11.58 5.33 8.36
N ARG A 26 12.64 5.16 7.57
CA ARG A 26 13.77 4.34 8.01
C ARG A 26 14.53 4.96 9.19
N GLY A 27 14.41 6.27 9.39
CA GLY A 27 14.94 6.97 10.57
C GLY A 27 16.43 6.71 10.78
N THR A 28 16.78 6.07 11.89
CA THR A 28 18.14 5.75 12.25
C THR A 28 18.72 4.53 11.54
N LEU A 29 17.90 3.72 10.87
CA LEU A 29 18.41 2.61 10.08
C LEU A 29 19.12 3.14 8.85
N SER A 30 20.28 2.55 8.52
CA SER A 30 20.95 2.87 7.27
C SER A 30 20.21 2.22 6.09
N GLN A 31 20.47 2.74 4.90
CA GLN A 31 19.92 2.16 3.67
C GLN A 31 20.32 0.69 3.53
N SER A 32 21.57 0.36 3.85
CA SER A 32 22.06 -1.02 3.80
C SER A 32 21.37 -1.93 4.81
N GLN A 33 21.12 -1.42 6.02
CA GLN A 33 20.42 -2.19 7.05
C GLN A 33 18.97 -2.48 6.65
N LEU A 34 18.27 -1.49 6.11
CA LEU A 34 16.90 -1.68 5.66
C LEU A 34 16.86 -2.66 4.48
N ALA A 35 17.77 -2.51 3.51
CA ALA A 35 17.87 -3.42 2.38
C ALA A 35 18.03 -4.87 2.83
N LYS A 36 18.93 -5.10 3.78
CA LYS A 36 19.16 -6.43 4.33
C LYS A 36 17.90 -7.01 4.99
N ARG A 37 17.18 -6.19 5.75
CA ARG A 37 15.96 -6.64 6.45
C ARG A 37 14.84 -7.04 5.51
N VAL A 38 14.74 -6.39 4.35
CA VAL A 38 13.71 -6.71 3.36
C VAL A 38 14.23 -7.63 2.25
N GLY A 39 15.45 -8.12 2.37
CA GLY A 39 16.01 -9.10 1.44
C GLY A 39 16.40 -8.54 0.09
N LEU A 40 16.82 -7.28 0.02
CA LEU A 40 17.24 -6.62 -1.22
C LEU A 40 18.72 -6.27 -1.19
N PRO A 41 19.38 -6.27 -2.36
CA PRO A 41 20.66 -5.58 -2.48
C PRO A 41 20.53 -4.09 -2.18
N ARG A 42 21.57 -3.48 -1.63
CA ARG A 42 21.57 -2.04 -1.32
C ARG A 42 21.25 -1.19 -2.56
N SER A 43 21.77 -1.56 -3.72
CA SER A 43 21.51 -0.84 -4.96
C SER A 43 20.02 -0.78 -5.30
N ASN A 44 19.31 -1.87 -5.08
CA ASN A 44 17.86 -1.94 -5.30
C ASN A 44 17.11 -1.02 -4.35
N MET A 45 17.53 -0.99 -3.07
CA MET A 45 16.93 -0.09 -2.08
C MET A 45 17.18 1.37 -2.47
N LYS A 46 18.38 1.68 -2.93
CA LYS A 46 18.70 3.03 -3.40
C LYS A 46 17.78 3.45 -4.54
N TYR A 47 17.55 2.58 -5.51
CA TYR A 47 16.66 2.90 -6.64
C TYR A 47 15.22 3.12 -6.19
N ILE A 48 14.77 2.40 -5.16
CA ILE A 48 13.43 2.60 -4.60
C ILE A 48 13.36 3.96 -3.89
N GLU A 49 14.33 4.29 -3.06
CA GLU A 49 14.35 5.57 -2.32
C GLU A 49 14.52 6.76 -3.26
N ASP A 50 15.27 6.60 -4.35
CA ASP A 50 15.46 7.65 -5.37
C ASP A 50 14.25 7.81 -6.30
N GLY A 51 13.27 6.91 -6.20
CA GLY A 51 12.07 6.96 -7.03
C GLY A 51 12.27 6.46 -8.46
N VAL A 52 13.34 5.70 -8.71
CA VAL A 52 13.60 5.09 -10.01
C VAL A 52 12.74 3.84 -10.20
N ASN A 53 12.68 3.00 -9.17
CA ASN A 53 11.92 1.76 -9.19
C ASN A 53 10.84 1.78 -8.12
N ALA A 54 9.69 1.21 -8.44
CA ALA A 54 8.65 0.95 -7.45
C ALA A 54 8.95 -0.38 -6.73
N PRO A 55 8.66 -0.48 -5.43
CA PRO A 55 8.76 -1.76 -4.76
C PRO A 55 7.73 -2.74 -5.32
N THR A 56 8.13 -4.03 -5.41
CA THR A 56 7.18 -5.10 -5.70
C THR A 56 6.22 -5.25 -4.53
N ALA A 57 5.13 -6.01 -4.73
CA ALA A 57 4.17 -6.29 -3.66
C ALA A 57 4.86 -6.93 -2.45
N GLU A 58 5.73 -7.90 -2.69
CA GLU A 58 6.47 -8.60 -1.62
C GLU A 58 7.39 -7.65 -0.86
N VAL A 59 8.14 -6.83 -1.57
CA VAL A 59 9.06 -5.86 -0.96
C VAL A 59 8.28 -4.79 -0.19
N TYR A 60 7.20 -4.28 -0.78
CA TYR A 60 6.36 -3.28 -0.11
C TYR A 60 5.80 -3.81 1.22
N ASP A 61 5.30 -5.05 1.20
CA ASP A 61 4.78 -5.69 2.40
C ASP A 61 5.85 -5.79 3.51
N LYS A 62 7.07 -6.18 3.13
CA LYS A 62 8.21 -6.26 4.06
C LYS A 62 8.62 -4.88 4.57
N LEU A 63 8.63 -3.87 3.69
CA LEU A 63 8.94 -2.50 4.08
C LEU A 63 7.96 -1.98 5.14
N ILE A 64 6.68 -2.19 4.95
CA ILE A 64 5.66 -1.77 5.92
C ILE A 64 5.86 -2.46 7.27
N LYS A 65 6.17 -3.76 7.26
CA LYS A 65 6.42 -4.51 8.49
C LYS A 65 7.65 -4.02 9.25
N GLU A 66 8.71 -3.67 8.52
CA GLU A 66 9.96 -3.21 9.13
C GLU A 66 9.89 -1.75 9.58
N LEU A 67 9.30 -0.89 8.78
CA LEU A 67 9.26 0.55 9.04
C LEU A 67 8.18 0.93 10.05
N LYS A 68 7.09 0.17 10.12
CA LYS A 68 5.97 0.40 11.03
C LYS A 68 5.50 1.86 11.02
N PRO A 69 5.15 2.41 9.84
CA PRO A 69 4.70 3.79 9.77
C PRO A 69 3.41 3.97 10.58
N ASP A 70 3.17 5.20 11.06
CA ASP A 70 1.89 5.50 11.67
C ASP A 70 0.75 5.40 10.65
N LEU A 71 -0.49 5.37 11.12
CA LEU A 71 -1.65 5.16 10.26
C LEU A 71 -1.73 6.18 9.13
N GLN A 72 -1.51 7.44 9.44
CA GLN A 72 -1.60 8.52 8.44
C GLN A 72 -0.52 8.37 7.35
N THR A 73 0.70 8.11 7.75
CA THR A 73 1.82 7.87 6.83
C THR A 73 1.56 6.62 6.01
N ARG A 74 1.07 5.55 6.65
CA ARG A 74 0.74 4.31 5.96
C ARG A 74 -0.32 4.52 4.88
N GLN A 75 -1.37 5.26 5.20
CA GLN A 75 -2.43 5.57 4.22
C GLN A 75 -1.88 6.32 3.02
N ARG A 76 -0.97 7.27 3.26
CA ARG A 76 -0.30 8.01 2.20
C ARG A 76 0.57 7.09 1.33
N MET A 77 1.35 6.22 1.96
CA MET A 77 2.18 5.25 1.25
C MET A 77 1.33 4.29 0.42
N ASP A 78 0.23 3.79 0.98
CA ASP A 78 -0.69 2.90 0.28
C ASP A 78 -1.28 3.55 -0.96
N ARG A 79 -1.68 4.83 -0.87
CA ARG A 79 -2.20 5.56 -2.03
C ARG A 79 -1.17 5.72 -3.12
N LEU A 80 0.07 6.00 -2.75
CA LEU A 80 1.18 6.09 -3.70
C LEU A 80 1.46 4.74 -4.36
N TYR A 81 1.49 3.68 -3.56
CA TYR A 81 1.66 2.32 -4.07
C TYR A 81 0.57 1.96 -5.09
N MET A 82 -0.69 2.24 -4.75
CA MET A 82 -1.82 1.98 -5.67
C MET A 82 -1.74 2.81 -6.94
N ALA A 83 -1.29 4.06 -6.85
CA ALA A 83 -1.11 4.91 -8.02
C ALA A 83 -0.05 4.35 -8.97
N ILE A 84 0.98 3.71 -8.43
CA ILE A 84 2.07 3.13 -9.22
C ILE A 84 1.69 1.75 -9.77
N ARG A 85 1.24 0.85 -8.90
CA ARG A 85 1.02 -0.56 -9.24
C ARG A 85 -0.38 -0.87 -9.76
N LYS A 86 -1.34 0.04 -9.57
CA LYS A 86 -2.73 -0.11 -10.00
C LYS A 86 -3.43 -1.33 -9.38
N VAL A 87 -3.01 -1.70 -8.19
CA VAL A 87 -3.58 -2.81 -7.40
C VAL A 87 -3.67 -2.38 -5.94
N PRO A 88 -4.55 -2.99 -5.13
CA PRO A 88 -4.61 -2.71 -3.71
C PRO A 88 -3.31 -3.09 -2.99
N PRO A 89 -3.04 -2.52 -1.80
CA PRO A 89 -1.90 -2.95 -1.00
C PRO A 89 -1.92 -4.46 -0.73
N PRO A 90 -0.75 -5.11 -0.58
CA PRO A 90 -0.68 -6.56 -0.44
C PRO A 90 -1.50 -7.13 0.73
N ASP A 91 -1.54 -6.44 1.87
CA ASP A 91 -2.30 -6.88 3.03
C ASP A 91 -3.80 -6.85 2.78
N ILE A 92 -4.28 -5.85 2.04
CA ILE A 92 -5.69 -5.78 1.63
C ILE A 92 -6.02 -6.90 0.64
N CYS A 93 -5.13 -7.17 -0.30
CA CYS A 93 -5.29 -8.31 -1.22
C CYS A 93 -5.42 -9.63 -0.46
N ARG A 94 -4.60 -9.84 0.58
CA ARG A 94 -4.69 -11.04 1.42
C ARG A 94 -6.03 -11.11 2.16
N THR A 95 -6.47 -10.00 2.73
CA THR A 95 -7.76 -9.93 3.44
C THR A 95 -8.91 -10.31 2.53
N ILE A 96 -8.93 -9.79 1.31
CA ILE A 96 -9.96 -10.11 0.32
C ILE A 96 -9.89 -11.58 -0.06
N THR A 97 -8.70 -12.10 -0.32
CA THR A 97 -8.50 -13.50 -0.70
C THR A 97 -8.93 -14.46 0.40
N GLN A 98 -8.69 -14.10 1.65
CA GLN A 98 -9.08 -14.90 2.81
C GLN A 98 -10.59 -14.86 3.06
N ASN A 99 -11.30 -13.90 2.50
CA ASN A 99 -12.74 -13.72 2.64
C ASN A 99 -13.40 -13.81 1.27
N LYS A 100 -13.52 -15.03 0.74
CA LYS A 100 -13.98 -15.28 -0.63
C LYS A 100 -15.36 -14.69 -0.92
N ASP A 101 -16.27 -14.76 0.05
CA ASP A 101 -17.62 -14.20 -0.10
C ASP A 101 -17.61 -12.68 -0.19
N LEU A 102 -16.57 -12.04 0.35
CA LEU A 102 -16.37 -10.59 0.22
C LEU A 102 -16.14 -10.21 -1.24
N VAL A 103 -15.43 -11.04 -2.00
CA VAL A 103 -15.21 -10.80 -3.43
C VAL A 103 -16.55 -10.73 -4.16
N ASP A 104 -17.46 -11.66 -3.87
CA ASP A 104 -18.80 -11.69 -4.47
C ASP A 104 -19.59 -10.43 -4.10
N ALA A 105 -19.49 -10.00 -2.84
CA ALA A 105 -20.15 -8.77 -2.37
C ALA A 105 -19.59 -7.55 -3.12
N MET A 106 -18.27 -7.49 -3.31
CA MET A 106 -17.62 -6.40 -4.01
C MET A 106 -17.97 -6.33 -5.49
N ARG A 107 -18.32 -7.45 -6.10
CA ARG A 107 -18.80 -7.46 -7.49
C ARG A 107 -20.02 -6.56 -7.70
N LYS A 108 -20.84 -6.38 -6.68
CA LYS A 108 -22.00 -5.49 -6.74
C LYS A 108 -21.60 -4.02 -6.95
N LEU A 109 -20.31 -3.68 -6.71
CA LEU A 109 -19.78 -2.35 -6.93
C LEU A 109 -19.28 -2.15 -8.37
N GLU A 110 -19.27 -3.20 -9.20
CA GLU A 110 -18.80 -3.10 -10.57
C GLU A 110 -19.57 -2.02 -11.33
N GLY A 111 -18.84 -1.09 -11.93
CA GLY A 111 -19.43 0.04 -12.63
C GLY A 111 -19.98 1.16 -11.74
N CYS A 112 -19.89 1.02 -10.42
CA CYS A 112 -20.35 2.03 -9.49
C CYS A 112 -19.22 2.98 -9.11
N ASN A 113 -19.49 4.28 -9.19
CA ASN A 113 -18.62 5.30 -8.61
C ASN A 113 -19.18 5.67 -7.24
N LEU A 114 -18.50 5.27 -6.19
CA LEU A 114 -18.95 5.55 -4.82
C LEU A 114 -18.78 7.02 -4.49
N THR A 115 -19.83 7.62 -3.92
CA THR A 115 -19.74 8.98 -3.39
C THR A 115 -18.94 8.98 -2.08
N PRO A 116 -18.38 10.13 -1.67
CA PRO A 116 -17.70 10.21 -0.37
C PRO A 116 -18.58 9.78 0.81
N SER A 117 -19.86 10.10 0.77
CA SER A 117 -20.83 9.69 1.80
C SER A 117 -20.99 8.17 1.85
N GLN A 118 -21.05 7.52 0.69
CA GLN A 118 -21.13 6.06 0.62
C GLN A 118 -19.85 5.39 1.16
N ILE A 119 -18.68 5.96 0.85
CA ILE A 119 -17.40 5.48 1.37
C ILE A 119 -17.35 5.61 2.89
N GLU A 120 -17.83 6.73 3.45
CA GLU A 120 -17.93 6.90 4.90
C GLU A 120 -18.83 5.83 5.54
N SER A 121 -19.95 5.52 4.89
CA SER A 121 -20.86 4.47 5.37
C SER A 121 -20.19 3.09 5.38
N VAL A 122 -19.43 2.76 4.34
CA VAL A 122 -18.64 1.51 4.27
C VAL A 122 -17.59 1.48 5.37
N ALA A 123 -16.87 2.58 5.57
CA ALA A 123 -15.83 2.67 6.61
C ALA A 123 -16.45 2.49 8.01
N ALA A 124 -17.60 3.12 8.26
CA ALA A 124 -18.30 2.99 9.55
C ALA A 124 -18.76 1.54 9.79
N LEU A 125 -19.25 0.88 8.75
CA LEU A 125 -19.67 -0.51 8.84
C LEU A 125 -18.48 -1.43 9.19
N PHE A 126 -17.36 -1.26 8.53
CA PHE A 126 -16.14 -2.04 8.80
C PHE A 126 -15.62 -1.77 10.22
N ALA A 127 -15.65 -0.52 10.66
CA ALA A 127 -15.25 -0.16 12.02
C ALA A 127 -16.13 -0.86 13.06
N SER A 128 -17.43 -0.98 12.79
CA SER A 128 -18.35 -1.66 13.71
C SER A 128 -18.01 -3.14 13.88
N PHE A 129 -17.50 -3.79 12.85
CA PHE A 129 -17.07 -5.18 12.91
C PHE A 129 -15.86 -5.36 13.82
N GLN A 130 -14.92 -4.42 13.80
CA GLN A 130 -13.76 -4.44 14.68
C GLN A 130 -14.15 -4.19 16.14
N GLU A 131 -15.06 -3.27 16.41
CA GLU A 131 -15.57 -2.98 17.75
C GLU A 131 -16.23 -4.23 18.33
N ASN A 132 -17.06 -4.93 17.56
CA ASN A 132 -17.72 -6.17 17.99
C ASN A 132 -16.68 -7.25 18.31
N ARG A 133 -15.60 -7.32 17.53
CA ARG A 133 -14.53 -8.29 17.73
C ARG A 133 -13.75 -8.02 19.03
N GLU A 134 -13.48 -6.75 19.33
CA GLU A 134 -12.79 -6.33 20.55
C GLU A 134 -13.66 -6.54 21.78
N GLY A 135 -14.99 -6.48 21.63
CA GLY A 135 -15.94 -6.73 22.70
C GLY A 135 -16.24 -8.21 22.95
N GLU A 136 -15.73 -9.13 22.11
CA GLU A 136 -15.95 -10.56 22.33
C GLU A 136 -15.02 -11.06 23.44
N PRO A 137 -15.59 -11.83 24.41
CA PRO A 137 -14.75 -12.42 25.45
C PRO A 137 -13.71 -13.34 24.81
N ILE A 138 -12.47 -13.20 25.26
CA ILE A 138 -11.38 -14.09 24.85
C ILE A 138 -11.70 -15.49 25.35
N LYS A 139 -11.95 -16.39 24.43
CA LYS A 139 -12.16 -17.80 24.76
C LYS A 139 -10.81 -18.48 24.96
#